data_837bfc8a2e8abc10969c54595d406487
#
_entry.id   837bfc8a2e8abc10969c54595d406487
#
_cell.length_a   1.000
_cell.length_b   1.000
_cell.length_c   1.000
_cell.angle_alpha   90.00
_cell.angle_beta   90.00
_cell.angle_gamma   90.00
#
_symmetry.space_group_name_H-M   'P 1'
#
loop_
_entity.id
_entity.type
_entity.pdbx_description
1 polymer ?
#
loop_
_entity_poly.entity_id
_entity_poly.type
_entity_poly.pdbx_seq_one_letter_code
_entity_poly.pdbx_strand_id
1 'polypeptide(L)'
;MTAPQPHLKPIGDVDAHDTLYRRLATLQPCKVLDAPCGRGACSEFLQQRGFEVHAADIDAGLFKLEGVPFTVANLNRALPFEDASFDLVVCANALHRLANPGGAIREFRRILRPGGRLAINANNYANLVSRLRFLISGSMDSRVNDGVCFQTIEEPEAHLRSYLLYPQIANMLGAAGFDVVAVEAAAVRREHCLLRPVSWLIRQATHLVPRSRREADHIAVTASNAVLGGGRYIYIEALRGA
;
A
#
# COMPACT_ATOMS: atom_id res chain seq x y z
N MET A 1 -12.06 -15.20 -16.33
CA MET A 1 -12.93 -14.03 -16.51
C MET A 1 -12.30 -12.90 -15.71
N THR A 2 -11.86 -11.82 -16.35
CA THR A 2 -11.37 -10.62 -15.68
C THR A 2 -12.54 -9.97 -14.93
N ALA A 3 -12.36 -9.71 -13.65
CA ALA A 3 -13.36 -9.04 -12.83
C ALA A 3 -13.66 -7.65 -13.41
N PRO A 4 -14.93 -7.18 -13.40
CA PRO A 4 -15.26 -5.86 -13.89
C PRO A 4 -14.40 -4.80 -13.17
N GLN A 5 -13.82 -3.90 -13.96
CA GLN A 5 -13.01 -2.79 -13.46
C GLN A 5 -13.95 -1.64 -13.03
N PRO A 6 -13.59 -0.85 -12.02
CA PRO A 6 -14.38 0.31 -11.63
C PRO A 6 -14.47 1.34 -12.77
N HIS A 7 -15.59 2.06 -12.86
CA HIS A 7 -15.74 3.16 -13.80
C HIS A 7 -14.91 4.37 -13.37
N LEU A 8 -14.76 4.57 -12.07
CA LEU A 8 -13.90 5.61 -11.50
C LEU A 8 -12.43 5.20 -11.66
N LYS A 9 -11.61 6.14 -12.13
CA LYS A 9 -10.17 5.90 -12.24
C LYS A 9 -9.48 6.26 -10.91
N PRO A 10 -8.60 5.39 -10.41
CA PRO A 10 -7.79 5.71 -9.23
C PRO A 10 -6.89 6.92 -9.51
N ILE A 11 -6.52 7.63 -8.44
CA ILE A 11 -5.54 8.71 -8.53
C ILE A 11 -4.16 8.10 -8.69
N GLY A 12 -3.43 8.49 -9.74
CA GLY A 12 -2.08 8.00 -10.03
C GLY A 12 -2.03 6.89 -11.08
N ASP A 13 -1.09 5.95 -10.91
CA ASP A 13 -0.84 4.87 -11.87
C ASP A 13 -1.94 3.78 -11.75
N VAL A 14 -2.68 3.58 -12.82
CA VAL A 14 -3.79 2.59 -12.86
C VAL A 14 -3.23 1.18 -12.62
N ASP A 15 -2.09 0.83 -13.22
CA ASP A 15 -1.45 -0.48 -13.09
C ASP A 15 -1.09 -0.81 -11.63
N ALA A 16 -0.96 0.21 -10.78
CA ALA A 16 -0.68 0.03 -9.35
C ALA A 16 -1.80 -0.73 -8.62
N HIS A 17 -3.05 -0.61 -9.09
CA HIS A 17 -4.21 -1.18 -8.43
C HIS A 17 -4.57 -2.60 -8.88
N ASP A 18 -4.01 -3.08 -10.00
CA ASP A 18 -4.36 -4.39 -10.57
C ASP A 18 -4.14 -5.55 -9.59
N THR A 19 -2.99 -5.58 -8.93
CA THR A 19 -2.68 -6.62 -7.93
C THR A 19 -3.58 -6.50 -6.71
N LEU A 20 -3.83 -5.26 -6.23
CA LEU A 20 -4.76 -4.98 -5.14
C LEU A 20 -6.16 -5.52 -5.47
N TYR A 21 -6.72 -5.14 -6.63
CA TYR A 21 -8.06 -5.57 -7.03
C TYR A 21 -8.15 -7.08 -7.22
N ARG A 22 -7.13 -7.70 -7.82
CA ARG A 22 -7.07 -9.16 -7.98
C ARG A 22 -7.11 -9.87 -6.62
N ARG A 23 -6.39 -9.36 -5.62
CA ARG A 23 -6.36 -9.91 -4.26
C ARG A 23 -7.68 -9.66 -3.53
N LEU A 24 -8.22 -8.45 -3.59
CA LEU A 24 -9.52 -8.13 -2.99
C LEU A 24 -10.66 -8.96 -3.58
N ALA A 25 -10.61 -9.28 -4.88
CA ALA A 25 -11.60 -10.14 -5.55
C ALA A 25 -11.64 -11.58 -5.04
N THR A 26 -10.61 -12.05 -4.34
CA THR A 26 -10.59 -13.40 -3.73
C THR A 26 -11.18 -13.43 -2.33
N LEU A 27 -11.47 -12.29 -1.74
CA LEU A 27 -12.03 -12.21 -0.39
C LEU A 27 -13.54 -12.36 -0.41
N GLN A 28 -14.09 -12.89 0.66
CA GLN A 28 -15.54 -12.86 0.89
C GLN A 28 -15.97 -11.45 1.27
N PRO A 29 -17.14 -10.98 0.83
CA PRO A 29 -17.71 -9.71 1.22
C PRO A 29 -17.77 -9.56 2.75
N CYS A 30 -17.32 -8.42 3.24
CA CYS A 30 -17.26 -8.08 4.66
C CYS A 30 -17.31 -6.57 4.83
N LYS A 31 -17.29 -6.08 6.06
CA LYS A 31 -17.26 -4.66 6.36
C LYS A 31 -15.86 -4.10 6.16
N VAL A 32 -15.72 -3.13 5.24
CA VAL A 32 -14.43 -2.60 4.80
C VAL A 32 -14.35 -1.09 4.89
N LEU A 33 -13.20 -0.59 5.36
CA LEU A 33 -12.80 0.80 5.24
C LEU A 33 -11.82 0.96 4.09
N ASP A 34 -12.12 1.84 3.14
CA ASP A 34 -11.21 2.31 2.09
C ASP A 34 -10.64 3.68 2.51
N ALA A 35 -9.38 3.73 2.95
CA ALA A 35 -8.74 4.93 3.49
C ALA A 35 -7.25 5.01 3.16
N PRO A 36 -6.82 6.04 2.40
CA PRO A 36 -7.62 7.08 1.79
C PRO A 36 -8.28 6.58 0.49
N CYS A 37 -9.54 6.94 0.29
CA CYS A 37 -10.33 6.46 -0.85
C CYS A 37 -10.15 7.28 -2.14
N GLY A 38 -9.60 8.49 -2.05
CA GLY A 38 -9.46 9.40 -3.18
C GLY A 38 -10.78 9.63 -3.91
N ARG A 39 -10.84 9.29 -5.20
CA ARG A 39 -12.07 9.43 -6.01
C ARG A 39 -13.11 8.32 -5.77
N GLY A 40 -12.79 7.30 -4.99
CA GLY A 40 -13.68 6.18 -4.69
C GLY A 40 -13.55 4.98 -5.65
N ALA A 41 -12.48 4.90 -6.46
CA ALA A 41 -12.32 3.78 -7.40
C ALA A 41 -12.22 2.41 -6.70
N CYS A 42 -11.51 2.32 -5.58
CA CYS A 42 -11.43 1.08 -4.80
C CYS A 42 -12.76 0.82 -4.07
N SER A 43 -13.38 1.85 -3.53
CA SER A 43 -14.71 1.77 -2.92
C SER A 43 -15.76 1.24 -3.92
N GLU A 44 -15.77 1.74 -5.17
CA GLU A 44 -16.66 1.26 -6.23
C GLU A 44 -16.40 -0.22 -6.56
N PHE A 45 -15.13 -0.60 -6.70
CA PHE A 45 -14.73 -1.98 -6.95
C PHE A 45 -15.23 -2.95 -5.87
N LEU A 46 -15.15 -2.55 -4.60
CA LEU A 46 -15.61 -3.34 -3.45
C LEU A 46 -17.14 -3.38 -3.37
N GLN A 47 -17.81 -2.24 -3.55
CA GLN A 47 -19.28 -2.14 -3.54
C GLN A 47 -19.90 -3.06 -4.59
N GLN A 48 -19.37 -3.06 -5.83
CA GLN A 48 -19.84 -3.93 -6.91
C GLN A 48 -19.71 -5.44 -6.59
N ARG A 49 -18.94 -5.79 -5.57
CA ARG A 49 -18.73 -7.17 -5.09
C ARG A 49 -19.46 -7.49 -3.80
N GLY A 50 -20.34 -6.60 -3.35
CA GLY A 50 -21.19 -6.81 -2.19
C GLY A 50 -20.52 -6.56 -0.85
N PHE A 51 -19.35 -5.90 -0.81
CA PHE A 51 -18.76 -5.46 0.46
C PHE A 51 -19.58 -4.32 1.07
N GLU A 52 -19.66 -4.28 2.41
CA GLU A 52 -20.16 -3.13 3.16
C GLU A 52 -19.07 -2.07 3.26
N VAL A 53 -19.04 -1.16 2.29
CA VAL A 53 -17.95 -0.19 2.14
C VAL A 53 -18.22 1.08 2.94
N HIS A 54 -17.23 1.53 3.70
CA HIS A 54 -17.11 2.88 4.22
C HIS A 54 -15.88 3.54 3.60
N ALA A 55 -16.02 4.74 3.09
CA ALA A 55 -14.92 5.49 2.46
C ALA A 55 -14.44 6.61 3.39
N ALA A 56 -13.13 6.84 3.43
CA ALA A 56 -12.58 7.97 4.17
C ALA A 56 -11.42 8.62 3.41
N ASP A 57 -11.37 9.94 3.43
CA ASP A 57 -10.26 10.73 2.88
C ASP A 57 -10.17 12.06 3.62
N ILE A 58 -9.03 12.75 3.52
CA ILE A 58 -8.87 14.11 4.04
C ILE A 58 -9.60 15.13 3.16
N ASP A 59 -9.76 14.85 1.87
CA ASP A 59 -10.38 15.74 0.89
C ASP A 59 -11.74 15.20 0.41
N ALA A 60 -12.82 15.71 1.02
CA ALA A 60 -14.18 15.37 0.61
C ALA A 60 -14.49 15.76 -0.85
N GLY A 61 -13.83 16.79 -1.39
CA GLY A 61 -14.05 17.25 -2.77
C GLY A 61 -13.59 16.26 -3.83
N LEU A 62 -12.70 15.33 -3.49
CA LEU A 62 -12.21 14.29 -4.40
C LEU A 62 -13.21 13.14 -4.55
N PHE A 63 -13.93 12.76 -3.50
CA PHE A 63 -14.83 11.61 -3.51
C PHE A 63 -16.01 11.81 -4.45
N LYS A 64 -16.24 10.85 -5.37
CA LYS A 64 -17.24 10.96 -6.45
C LYS A 64 -18.24 9.82 -6.48
N LEU A 65 -18.09 8.83 -5.60
CA LEU A 65 -18.97 7.67 -5.55
C LEU A 65 -20.20 7.97 -4.71
N GLU A 66 -21.39 7.74 -5.29
CA GLU A 66 -22.65 7.86 -4.59
C GLU A 66 -23.04 6.55 -3.90
N GLY A 67 -23.86 6.65 -2.85
CA GLY A 67 -24.41 5.49 -2.15
C GLY A 67 -23.41 4.75 -1.25
N VAL A 68 -22.21 5.28 -1.03
CA VAL A 68 -21.24 4.77 -0.06
C VAL A 68 -21.06 5.81 1.06
N PRO A 69 -21.18 5.42 2.34
CA PRO A 69 -20.87 6.30 3.47
C PRO A 69 -19.45 6.85 3.36
N PHE A 70 -19.30 8.15 3.55
CA PHE A 70 -18.03 8.85 3.49
C PHE A 70 -17.77 9.64 4.78
N THR A 71 -16.53 9.59 5.26
CA THR A 71 -16.08 10.36 6.43
C THR A 71 -14.82 11.14 6.10
N VAL A 72 -14.78 12.43 6.44
CA VAL A 72 -13.54 13.21 6.38
C VAL A 72 -12.61 12.74 7.48
N ALA A 73 -11.42 12.24 7.11
CA ALA A 73 -10.46 11.72 8.07
C ALA A 73 -9.01 11.99 7.64
N ASN A 74 -8.21 12.50 8.55
CA ASN A 74 -6.77 12.67 8.37
C ASN A 74 -6.03 11.46 8.95
N LEU A 75 -5.39 10.65 8.10
CA LEU A 75 -4.66 9.46 8.51
C LEU A 75 -3.42 9.74 9.40
N ASN A 76 -3.01 10.99 9.54
CA ASN A 76 -1.97 11.39 10.50
C ASN A 76 -2.51 11.56 11.93
N ARG A 77 -3.83 11.42 12.14
CA ARG A 77 -4.54 11.62 13.42
C ARG A 77 -5.35 10.39 13.79
N ALA A 78 -5.96 10.41 14.97
CA ALA A 78 -6.93 9.40 15.38
C ALA A 78 -8.12 9.38 14.40
N LEU A 79 -8.49 8.17 13.97
CA LEU A 79 -9.59 7.98 13.03
C LEU A 79 -10.93 8.02 13.78
N PRO A 80 -11.97 8.67 13.22
CA PRO A 80 -13.29 8.82 13.86
C PRO A 80 -14.15 7.55 13.72
N PHE A 81 -13.54 6.40 14.04
CA PHE A 81 -14.21 5.10 14.02
C PHE A 81 -13.98 4.37 15.34
N GLU A 82 -14.96 3.55 15.71
CA GLU A 82 -14.89 2.72 16.92
C GLU A 82 -13.85 1.61 16.80
N ASP A 83 -13.35 1.13 17.93
CA ASP A 83 -12.46 -0.02 18.00
C ASP A 83 -13.14 -1.26 17.43
N ALA A 84 -12.37 -2.09 16.73
CA ALA A 84 -12.83 -3.37 16.17
C ALA A 84 -14.13 -3.26 15.34
N SER A 85 -14.28 -2.18 14.57
CA SER A 85 -15.48 -1.88 13.78
C SER A 85 -15.41 -2.38 12.34
N PHE A 86 -14.24 -2.79 11.83
CA PHE A 86 -14.02 -3.26 10.46
C PHE A 86 -13.37 -4.64 10.41
N ASP A 87 -13.69 -5.41 9.37
CA ASP A 87 -13.07 -6.69 9.06
C ASP A 87 -11.86 -6.54 8.13
N LEU A 88 -11.91 -5.51 7.28
CA LEU A 88 -10.88 -5.18 6.29
C LEU A 88 -10.62 -3.67 6.28
N VAL A 89 -9.36 -3.29 6.21
CA VAL A 89 -8.93 -1.93 5.87
C VAL A 89 -8.09 -1.98 4.59
N VAL A 90 -8.40 -1.14 3.63
CA VAL A 90 -7.61 -0.96 2.42
C VAL A 90 -6.90 0.39 2.48
N CYS A 91 -5.57 0.39 2.35
CA CYS A 91 -4.75 1.59 2.29
C CYS A 91 -3.96 1.60 0.97
N ALA A 92 -4.56 2.19 -0.06
CA ALA A 92 -4.01 2.17 -1.39
C ALA A 92 -3.13 3.42 -1.66
N ASN A 93 -1.83 3.19 -1.89
CA ASN A 93 -0.86 4.18 -2.36
C ASN A 93 -0.77 5.47 -1.51
N ALA A 94 -0.87 5.33 -0.19
CA ALA A 94 -0.96 6.46 0.73
C ALA A 94 0.17 6.57 1.77
N LEU A 95 0.73 5.46 2.26
CA LEU A 95 1.67 5.48 3.39
C LEU A 95 2.85 6.45 3.19
N HIS A 96 3.36 6.58 1.95
CA HIS A 96 4.46 7.48 1.62
C HIS A 96 4.08 8.97 1.69
N ARG A 97 2.79 9.30 1.84
CA ARG A 97 2.26 10.67 1.95
C ARG A 97 2.00 11.08 3.40
N LEU A 98 2.14 10.16 4.34
CA LEU A 98 1.84 10.41 5.75
C LEU A 98 3.08 10.93 6.48
N ALA A 99 2.89 11.91 7.35
CA ALA A 99 3.90 12.38 8.29
C ALA A 99 4.18 11.31 9.36
N ASN A 100 3.15 10.55 9.74
CA ASN A 100 3.24 9.49 10.74
C ASN A 100 2.62 8.17 10.25
N PRO A 101 3.27 7.46 9.29
CA PRO A 101 2.73 6.21 8.77
C PRO A 101 2.58 5.12 9.84
N GLY A 102 3.49 5.07 10.84
CA GLY A 102 3.37 4.15 11.97
C GLY A 102 2.16 4.45 12.86
N GLY A 103 1.80 5.72 13.02
CA GLY A 103 0.56 6.14 13.70
C GLY A 103 -0.68 5.65 12.97
N ALA A 104 -0.73 5.84 11.65
CA ALA A 104 -1.83 5.36 10.83
C ALA A 104 -1.99 3.84 10.91
N ILE A 105 -0.90 3.07 10.86
CA ILE A 105 -0.92 1.61 11.01
C ILE A 105 -1.48 1.20 12.39
N ARG A 106 -1.14 1.90 13.47
CA ARG A 106 -1.72 1.64 14.80
C ARG A 106 -3.22 1.94 14.83
N GLU A 107 -3.67 3.02 14.18
CA GLU A 107 -5.10 3.33 14.05
C GLU A 107 -5.83 2.27 13.22
N PHE A 108 -5.25 1.80 12.10
CA PHE A 108 -5.82 0.68 11.35
C PHE A 108 -5.96 -0.57 12.20
N ARG A 109 -4.95 -0.86 13.06
CA ARG A 109 -5.06 -1.98 14.00
C ARG A 109 -6.18 -1.77 15.01
N ARG A 110 -6.34 -0.58 15.56
CA ARG A 110 -7.38 -0.28 16.54
C ARG A 110 -8.77 -0.54 15.98
N ILE A 111 -9.05 -0.03 14.78
CA ILE A 111 -10.38 -0.13 14.14
C ILE A 111 -10.66 -1.50 13.50
N LEU A 112 -9.65 -2.30 13.18
CA LEU A 112 -9.82 -3.67 12.69
C LEU A 112 -10.22 -4.59 13.83
N ARG A 113 -11.07 -5.58 13.57
CA ARG A 113 -11.36 -6.68 14.50
C ARG A 113 -10.15 -7.58 14.71
N PRO A 114 -10.03 -8.31 15.82
CA PRO A 114 -9.05 -9.40 15.94
C PRO A 114 -9.16 -10.35 14.75
N GLY A 115 -8.04 -10.71 14.12
CA GLY A 115 -8.00 -11.47 12.87
C GLY A 115 -8.39 -10.67 11.61
N GLY A 116 -8.74 -9.39 11.77
CA GLY A 116 -9.04 -8.48 10.65
C GLY A 116 -7.83 -8.25 9.75
N ARG A 117 -8.08 -7.85 8.54
CA ARG A 117 -7.11 -7.78 7.44
C ARG A 117 -6.78 -6.35 7.07
N LEU A 118 -5.49 -6.06 6.87
CA LEU A 118 -4.99 -4.81 6.31
C LEU A 118 -4.37 -5.09 4.94
N ALA A 119 -4.93 -4.49 3.89
CA ALA A 119 -4.42 -4.55 2.53
C ALA A 119 -3.76 -3.22 2.16
N ILE A 120 -2.47 -3.25 1.89
CA ILE A 120 -1.68 -2.06 1.55
C ILE A 120 -1.19 -2.19 0.11
N ASN A 121 -1.31 -1.12 -0.66
CA ASN A 121 -0.54 -0.94 -1.89
C ASN A 121 0.45 0.21 -1.67
N ALA A 122 1.74 -0.03 -1.92
CA ALA A 122 2.81 0.93 -1.64
C ALA A 122 3.82 1.01 -2.79
N ASN A 123 4.52 2.14 -2.89
CA ASN A 123 5.64 2.28 -3.81
C ASN A 123 6.76 1.29 -3.47
N ASN A 124 7.31 0.66 -4.49
CA ASN A 124 8.46 -0.24 -4.37
C ASN A 124 9.76 0.46 -4.75
N TYR A 125 10.32 1.22 -3.84
CA TYR A 125 11.62 1.86 -4.04
C TYR A 125 12.81 0.88 -3.96
N ALA A 126 12.57 -0.35 -3.51
CA ALA A 126 13.61 -1.38 -3.36
C ALA A 126 13.75 -2.30 -4.59
N ASN A 127 12.98 -2.09 -5.67
CA ASN A 127 13.15 -2.86 -6.90
C ASN A 127 14.51 -2.54 -7.58
N LEU A 128 14.99 -3.47 -8.40
CA LEU A 128 16.33 -3.36 -8.99
C LEU A 128 16.48 -2.12 -9.90
N VAL A 129 15.43 -1.75 -10.64
CA VAL A 129 15.45 -0.55 -11.50
C VAL A 129 15.64 0.71 -10.65
N SER A 130 14.91 0.82 -9.53
CA SER A 130 15.04 1.96 -8.60
C SER A 130 16.42 2.00 -7.94
N ARG A 131 16.97 0.84 -7.55
CA ARG A 131 18.34 0.76 -6.98
C ARG A 131 19.40 1.20 -7.97
N LEU A 132 19.33 0.75 -9.23
CA LEU A 132 20.27 1.16 -10.29
C LEU A 132 20.13 2.66 -10.59
N ARG A 133 18.91 3.17 -10.65
CA ARG A 133 18.67 4.62 -10.81
C ARG A 133 19.34 5.40 -9.69
N PHE A 134 19.09 5.00 -8.43
CA PHE A 134 19.70 5.66 -7.27
C PHE A 134 21.23 5.62 -7.33
N LEU A 135 21.82 4.49 -7.70
CA LEU A 135 23.27 4.35 -7.84
C LEU A 135 23.87 5.32 -8.89
N ILE A 136 23.13 5.57 -9.99
CA ILE A 136 23.58 6.42 -11.09
C ILE A 136 23.27 7.90 -10.83
N SER A 137 22.09 8.22 -10.32
CA SER A 137 21.58 9.59 -10.25
C SER A 137 21.52 10.20 -8.84
N GLY A 138 21.75 9.38 -7.80
CA GLY A 138 21.53 9.79 -6.40
C GLY A 138 20.06 10.05 -6.03
N SER A 139 19.10 9.71 -6.93
CA SER A 139 17.67 9.95 -6.73
C SER A 139 16.86 8.67 -6.79
N MET A 140 15.93 8.50 -5.83
CA MET A 140 14.99 7.36 -5.80
C MET A 140 13.85 7.53 -6.81
N ASP A 141 13.39 8.75 -7.04
CA ASP A 141 12.34 9.07 -8.00
C ASP A 141 12.64 10.39 -8.71
N SER A 142 12.36 10.44 -10.02
CA SER A 142 12.61 11.62 -10.83
C SER A 142 11.38 12.52 -10.99
N ARG A 143 10.23 12.11 -10.49
CA ARG A 143 8.96 12.82 -10.71
C ARG A 143 8.15 12.86 -9.42
N VAL A 144 8.32 13.94 -8.69
CA VAL A 144 7.35 14.33 -7.66
C VAL A 144 6.19 14.98 -8.40
N ASN A 145 5.13 14.22 -8.62
CA ASN A 145 3.93 14.75 -9.27
C ASN A 145 3.04 15.41 -8.20
N ASP A 146 3.50 16.56 -7.68
CA ASP A 146 2.85 17.26 -6.57
C ASP A 146 1.60 18.06 -7.00
N GLY A 147 1.33 18.11 -8.30
CA GLY A 147 0.41 19.11 -8.85
C GLY A 147 -1.07 18.78 -8.78
N VAL A 148 -1.50 17.59 -8.38
CA VAL A 148 -2.88 17.19 -8.69
C VAL A 148 -3.79 17.01 -7.47
N CYS A 149 -3.27 16.71 -6.28
CA CYS A 149 -4.16 16.24 -5.21
C CYS A 149 -4.39 17.22 -4.05
N PHE A 150 -3.57 18.24 -3.85
CA PHE A 150 -3.56 18.95 -2.56
C PHE A 150 -3.52 20.49 -2.67
N GLN A 151 -3.92 21.06 -3.78
CA GLN A 151 -3.98 22.54 -3.92
C GLN A 151 -5.02 23.19 -3.00
N THR A 152 -5.95 22.38 -2.46
CA THR A 152 -7.04 22.84 -1.61
C THR A 152 -6.83 22.52 -0.12
N ILE A 153 -5.76 21.78 0.25
CA ILE A 153 -5.52 21.38 1.64
C ILE A 153 -4.41 22.24 2.21
N GLU A 154 -4.75 23.08 3.17
CA GLU A 154 -3.80 23.98 3.86
C GLU A 154 -2.91 23.28 4.90
N GLU A 155 -3.08 21.96 5.12
CA GLU A 155 -2.27 21.23 6.09
C GLU A 155 -0.86 20.99 5.55
N PRO A 156 0.22 21.47 6.23
CA PRO A 156 1.61 21.31 5.78
C PRO A 156 2.01 19.86 5.55
N GLU A 157 1.39 18.94 6.30
CA GLU A 157 1.63 17.50 6.22
C GLU A 157 1.19 16.87 4.89
N ALA A 158 0.24 17.49 4.18
CA ALA A 158 -0.26 17.01 2.89
C ALA A 158 0.80 16.99 1.79
N HIS A 159 1.86 17.79 1.94
CA HIS A 159 2.95 17.91 0.98
C HIS A 159 4.16 17.00 1.28
N LEU A 160 4.14 16.28 2.40
CA LEU A 160 5.23 15.38 2.75
C LEU A 160 5.29 14.16 1.82
N ARG A 161 6.51 13.71 1.56
CA ARG A 161 6.80 12.47 0.82
C ARG A 161 7.89 11.71 1.55
N SER A 162 7.63 10.45 1.87
CA SER A 162 8.59 9.55 2.50
C SER A 162 8.94 8.40 1.56
N TYR A 163 10.23 8.08 1.48
CA TYR A 163 10.70 6.90 0.75
C TYR A 163 10.66 5.68 1.68
N LEU A 164 9.48 5.08 1.82
CA LEU A 164 9.30 3.89 2.64
C LEU A 164 9.74 2.64 1.88
N LEU A 165 10.77 1.98 2.38
CA LEU A 165 11.19 0.67 1.91
C LEU A 165 10.38 -0.43 2.61
N TYR A 166 10.26 -1.60 1.98
CA TYR A 166 9.54 -2.73 2.57
C TYR A 166 9.96 -3.05 4.02
N PRO A 167 11.26 -3.09 4.42
CA PRO A 167 11.64 -3.36 5.80
C PRO A 167 11.05 -2.36 6.81
N GLN A 168 10.98 -1.08 6.43
CA GLN A 168 10.38 -0.06 7.30
C GLN A 168 8.88 -0.31 7.48
N ILE A 169 8.16 -0.64 6.39
CA ILE A 169 6.73 -0.97 6.46
C ILE A 169 6.52 -2.22 7.31
N ALA A 170 7.32 -3.28 7.09
CA ALA A 170 7.23 -4.53 7.84
C ALA A 170 7.50 -4.32 9.34
N ASN A 171 8.50 -3.51 9.69
CA ASN A 171 8.80 -3.18 11.09
C ASN A 171 7.65 -2.38 11.74
N MET A 172 7.06 -1.42 11.04
CA MET A 172 5.90 -0.68 11.55
C MET A 172 4.68 -1.60 11.75
N LEU A 173 4.44 -2.53 10.82
CA LEU A 173 3.37 -3.53 10.94
C LEU A 173 3.60 -4.45 12.13
N GLY A 174 4.80 -5.02 12.27
CA GLY A 174 5.16 -5.88 13.40
C GLY A 174 5.07 -5.16 14.74
N ALA A 175 5.59 -3.92 14.83
CA ALA A 175 5.50 -3.10 16.04
C ALA A 175 4.06 -2.74 16.42
N ALA A 176 3.16 -2.69 15.44
CA ALA A 176 1.73 -2.51 15.67
C ALA A 176 0.98 -3.84 15.93
N GLY A 177 1.64 -5.00 15.91
CA GLY A 177 1.01 -6.31 16.17
C GLY A 177 0.24 -6.85 14.96
N PHE A 178 0.74 -6.61 13.75
CA PHE A 178 0.29 -7.26 12.53
C PHE A 178 1.28 -8.33 12.09
N ASP A 179 0.75 -9.43 11.57
CA ASP A 179 1.51 -10.48 10.89
C ASP A 179 1.39 -10.31 9.37
N VAL A 180 2.51 -10.09 8.69
CA VAL A 180 2.53 -10.00 7.22
C VAL A 180 2.35 -11.39 6.62
N VAL A 181 1.26 -11.60 5.88
CA VAL A 181 0.91 -12.91 5.29
C VAL A 181 1.15 -13.00 3.79
N ALA A 182 1.21 -11.86 3.09
CA ALA A 182 1.54 -11.84 1.66
C ALA A 182 2.27 -10.57 1.26
N VAL A 183 3.23 -10.71 0.32
CA VAL A 183 3.89 -9.61 -0.37
C VAL A 183 3.98 -9.97 -1.85
N GLU A 184 3.38 -9.15 -2.71
CA GLU A 184 3.35 -9.39 -4.15
C GLU A 184 3.81 -8.17 -4.95
N ALA A 185 4.42 -8.43 -6.12
CA ALA A 185 4.76 -7.37 -7.06
C ALA A 185 3.50 -6.79 -7.73
N ALA A 186 3.47 -5.49 -7.90
CA ALA A 186 2.44 -4.80 -8.68
C ALA A 186 3.09 -3.88 -9.73
N ALA A 187 2.38 -3.61 -10.83
CA ALA A 187 2.85 -2.81 -11.96
C ALA A 187 4.22 -3.28 -12.52
N VAL A 188 4.34 -4.57 -12.79
CA VAL A 188 5.55 -5.17 -13.37
C VAL A 188 5.62 -4.83 -14.85
N ARG A 189 6.70 -4.16 -15.29
CA ARG A 189 6.96 -3.77 -16.69
C ARG A 189 8.07 -4.61 -17.30
N ARG A 190 8.24 -4.52 -18.63
CA ARG A 190 9.27 -5.29 -19.37
C ARG A 190 10.69 -5.06 -18.85
N GLU A 191 11.03 -3.83 -18.46
CA GLU A 191 12.34 -3.49 -17.89
C GLU A 191 12.66 -4.28 -16.62
N HIS A 192 11.67 -4.58 -15.78
CA HIS A 192 11.86 -5.41 -14.59
C HIS A 192 12.15 -6.87 -14.97
N CYS A 193 11.54 -7.36 -16.06
CA CYS A 193 11.78 -8.72 -16.55
C CYS A 193 13.18 -8.91 -17.12
N LEU A 194 13.73 -7.92 -17.81
CA LEU A 194 15.08 -7.97 -18.39
C LEU A 194 16.18 -8.08 -17.31
N LEU A 195 15.91 -7.52 -16.12
CA LEU A 195 16.88 -7.53 -15.01
C LEU A 195 16.76 -8.78 -14.09
N ARG A 196 15.88 -9.74 -14.43
CA ARG A 196 15.73 -10.98 -13.65
C ARG A 196 17.01 -11.77 -13.39
N PRO A 197 17.94 -11.94 -14.37
CA PRO A 197 19.20 -12.63 -14.11
C PRO A 197 20.03 -11.92 -13.03
N VAL A 198 20.08 -10.58 -13.07
CA VAL A 198 20.81 -9.78 -12.08
C VAL A 198 20.14 -9.89 -10.70
N SER A 199 18.81 -9.82 -10.64
CA SER A 199 18.09 -9.99 -9.37
C SER A 199 18.30 -11.39 -8.79
N TRP A 200 18.41 -12.41 -9.63
CA TRP A 200 18.75 -13.77 -9.19
C TRP A 200 20.15 -13.85 -8.57
N LEU A 201 21.16 -13.25 -9.22
CA LEU A 201 22.53 -13.19 -8.67
C LEU A 201 22.59 -12.47 -7.32
N ILE A 202 21.91 -11.32 -7.21
CA ILE A 202 21.82 -10.58 -5.94
C ILE A 202 21.18 -11.46 -4.86
N ARG A 203 20.11 -12.18 -5.19
CA ARG A 203 19.45 -13.10 -4.26
C ARG A 203 20.39 -14.22 -3.80
N GLN A 204 21.18 -14.82 -4.70
CA GLN A 204 22.19 -15.81 -4.29
C GLN A 204 23.22 -15.19 -3.33
N ALA A 205 23.69 -13.98 -3.62
CA ALA A 205 24.63 -13.29 -2.74
C ALA A 205 24.07 -13.02 -1.34
N THR A 206 22.75 -12.87 -1.17
CA THR A 206 22.16 -12.69 0.16
C THR A 206 22.32 -13.92 1.07
N HIS A 207 22.59 -15.11 0.53
CA HIS A 207 22.88 -16.28 1.33
C HIS A 207 24.22 -16.18 2.07
N LEU A 208 25.14 -15.30 1.62
CA LEU A 208 26.40 -15.00 2.31
C LEU A 208 26.19 -14.12 3.57
N VAL A 209 25.04 -13.48 3.68
CA VAL A 209 24.69 -12.66 4.87
C VAL A 209 24.28 -13.58 6.01
N PRO A 210 24.79 -13.38 7.24
CA PRO A 210 24.38 -14.15 8.41
C PRO A 210 22.87 -14.19 8.61
N ARG A 211 22.34 -15.34 9.06
CA ARG A 211 20.89 -15.56 9.21
C ARG A 211 20.22 -14.51 10.09
N SER A 212 20.85 -14.16 11.22
CA SER A 212 20.35 -13.15 12.15
C SER A 212 20.13 -11.78 11.48
N ARG A 213 21.07 -11.34 10.63
CA ARG A 213 20.91 -10.09 9.86
C ARG A 213 19.85 -10.22 8.77
N ARG A 214 19.76 -11.38 8.09
CA ARG A 214 18.73 -11.60 7.06
C ARG A 214 17.33 -11.49 7.63
N GLU A 215 17.12 -11.99 8.83
CA GLU A 215 15.83 -11.91 9.54
C GLU A 215 15.57 -10.47 10.01
N ALA A 216 16.52 -9.85 10.73
CA ALA A 216 16.38 -8.49 11.26
C ALA A 216 16.12 -7.44 10.18
N ASP A 217 16.80 -7.56 9.03
CA ASP A 217 16.72 -6.58 7.92
C ASP A 217 15.68 -6.97 6.86
N HIS A 218 14.87 -8.02 7.09
CA HIS A 218 13.89 -8.56 6.13
C HIS A 218 14.49 -8.87 4.75
N ILE A 219 15.78 -9.27 4.69
CA ILE A 219 16.52 -9.44 3.42
C ILE A 219 15.86 -10.49 2.54
N ALA A 220 15.32 -11.58 3.11
CA ALA A 220 14.67 -12.64 2.34
C ALA A 220 13.52 -12.11 1.47
N VAL A 221 12.66 -11.27 2.03
CA VAL A 221 11.55 -10.66 1.29
C VAL A 221 12.06 -9.53 0.38
N THR A 222 12.97 -8.68 0.88
CA THR A 222 13.52 -7.55 0.10
C THR A 222 14.30 -8.01 -1.14
N ALA A 223 14.95 -9.18 -1.08
CA ALA A 223 15.63 -9.80 -2.21
C ALA A 223 14.71 -10.71 -3.05
N SER A 224 13.45 -10.88 -2.69
CA SER A 224 12.50 -11.73 -3.41
C SER A 224 12.12 -11.16 -4.78
N ASN A 225 11.45 -12.00 -5.59
CA ASN A 225 10.85 -11.56 -6.85
C ASN A 225 9.72 -10.55 -6.65
N ALA A 226 9.09 -10.51 -5.49
CA ALA A 226 8.03 -9.54 -5.18
C ALA A 226 8.60 -8.12 -5.02
N VAL A 227 9.76 -7.97 -4.38
CA VAL A 227 10.37 -6.67 -4.08
C VAL A 227 11.50 -6.36 -5.06
N LEU A 228 12.61 -7.10 -5.04
CA LEU A 228 13.78 -6.82 -5.86
C LEU A 228 13.50 -6.98 -7.35
N GLY A 229 12.90 -8.10 -7.74
CA GLY A 229 12.50 -8.39 -9.13
C GLY A 229 11.13 -7.86 -9.51
N GLY A 230 10.46 -7.17 -8.58
CA GLY A 230 9.08 -6.69 -8.73
C GLY A 230 8.95 -5.38 -9.48
N GLY A 231 7.71 -4.92 -9.63
CA GLY A 231 7.36 -3.70 -10.31
C GLY A 231 7.57 -2.43 -9.47
N ARG A 232 6.97 -1.34 -9.94
CA ARG A 232 7.03 -0.03 -9.28
C ARG A 232 6.26 0.02 -7.95
N TYR A 233 5.36 -0.92 -7.73
CA TYR A 233 4.55 -1.03 -6.53
C TYR A 233 4.62 -2.43 -5.95
N ILE A 234 4.31 -2.54 -4.67
CA ILE A 234 4.11 -3.80 -3.95
C ILE A 234 2.74 -3.79 -3.28
N TYR A 235 2.09 -4.95 -3.32
CA TYR A 235 0.96 -5.27 -2.47
C TYR A 235 1.46 -5.96 -1.21
N ILE A 236 0.97 -5.54 -0.06
CA ILE A 236 1.27 -6.13 1.24
C ILE A 236 -0.06 -6.43 1.92
N GLU A 237 -0.20 -7.65 2.42
CA GLU A 237 -1.34 -8.09 3.20
C GLU A 237 -0.88 -8.49 4.58
N ALA A 238 -1.55 -7.97 5.60
CA ALA A 238 -1.24 -8.26 6.98
C ALA A 238 -2.51 -8.57 7.78
N LEU A 239 -2.41 -9.47 8.73
CA LEU A 239 -3.49 -9.84 9.64
C LEU A 239 -3.25 -9.21 11.01
N ARG A 240 -4.31 -8.65 11.61
CA ARG A 240 -4.26 -8.24 13.01
C ARG A 240 -4.12 -9.47 13.88
N GLY A 241 -3.02 -9.57 14.63
CA GLY A 241 -2.85 -10.58 15.69
C GLY A 241 -3.97 -10.51 16.73
N ALA A 242 -4.17 -11.59 17.43
CA ALA A 242 -5.19 -11.74 18.47
C ALA A 242 -5.03 -10.71 19.59
#